data_5c2b4eafd3f14e0d5a9c01d61292e980
#
_entry.id   5c2b4eafd3f14e0d5a9c01d61292e980
#
_cell.length_a   1.000
_cell.length_b   1.000
_cell.length_c   1.000
_cell.angle_alpha   90.00
_cell.angle_beta   90.00
_cell.angle_gamma   90.00
#
_symmetry.space_group_name_H-M   'P 1'
#
loop_
_entity.id
_entity.type
_entity.pdbx_description
1 polymer ?
#
loop_
_entity_poly.entity_id
_entity_poly.type
_entity_poly.pdbx_seq_one_letter_code
_entity_poly.pdbx_strand_id
1 'polypeptide(L)'
;KLLEYASKRKIFRASDIEHELGLSRMYISRLVKEGLLERVGYGLYSLAGTEFNENQSILEVAAKFPKSVLCLLTALRFHDLTTQNPFEVWIAIERDTWMPKMDTVRLRVFSFSPKVYDAGIETHIIDGVGVKVYSPAKTIADCFYYQRTVGLDVCIEALRDGWSSRKATMDELFHFAKIRNVKGTMLPYLNTLS
;
A
#
# COMPACT_ATOMS: atom_id res chain seq x y z
N LYS A 1 -2.29 -27.91 10.84
CA LYS A 1 -1.21 -27.02 10.32
C LYS A 1 -1.72 -25.96 9.36
N LEU A 2 -2.41 -26.33 8.22
CA LEU A 2 -2.89 -25.32 7.26
C LEU A 2 -3.99 -24.43 7.85
N LEU A 3 -4.97 -24.98 8.54
CA LEU A 3 -6.02 -24.20 9.21
C LEU A 3 -5.43 -23.26 10.28
N GLU A 4 -4.45 -23.71 11.02
CA GLU A 4 -3.71 -22.87 11.99
C GLU A 4 -2.88 -21.78 11.33
N TYR A 5 -2.27 -22.07 10.18
CA TYR A 5 -1.58 -21.08 9.36
C TYR A 5 -2.57 -20.02 8.83
N ALA A 6 -3.69 -20.48 8.30
CA ALA A 6 -4.73 -19.65 7.74
C ALA A 6 -5.49 -18.83 8.80
N SER A 7 -5.62 -19.32 10.04
CA SER A 7 -6.23 -18.53 11.14
C SER A 7 -5.39 -17.34 11.59
N LYS A 8 -4.06 -17.37 11.35
CA LYS A 8 -3.14 -16.27 11.67
C LYS A 8 -3.01 -15.26 10.54
N ARG A 9 -3.48 -15.60 9.34
CA ARG A 9 -3.38 -14.76 8.13
C ARG A 9 -4.71 -14.76 7.41
N LYS A 10 -5.35 -13.62 7.34
CA LYS A 10 -6.65 -13.53 6.65
C LYS A 10 -6.53 -13.85 5.16
N ILE A 11 -5.42 -13.42 4.53
CA ILE A 11 -5.13 -13.72 3.12
C ILE A 11 -3.74 -14.35 3.02
N PHE A 12 -3.59 -15.38 2.21
CA PHE A 12 -2.32 -16.04 1.95
C PHE A 12 -2.23 -16.53 0.50
N ARG A 13 -1.01 -16.76 0.03
CA ARG A 13 -0.77 -17.30 -1.32
C ARG A 13 -0.63 -18.82 -1.28
N ALA A 14 -1.01 -19.45 -2.40
CA ALA A 14 -0.70 -20.86 -2.62
C ALA A 14 0.82 -21.14 -2.55
N SER A 15 1.65 -20.22 -3.09
CA SER A 15 3.11 -20.33 -3.06
C SER A 15 3.69 -20.34 -1.64
N ASP A 16 3.10 -19.54 -0.73
CA ASP A 16 3.58 -19.45 0.65
C ASP A 16 3.30 -20.77 1.37
N ILE A 17 2.13 -21.37 1.11
CA ILE A 17 1.76 -22.69 1.65
C ILE A 17 2.66 -23.81 1.10
N GLU A 18 2.98 -23.77 -0.19
CA GLU A 18 3.92 -24.74 -0.80
C GLU A 18 5.29 -24.64 -0.12
N HIS A 19 5.78 -23.41 0.07
CA HIS A 19 7.11 -23.17 0.61
C HIS A 19 7.21 -23.41 2.14
N GLU A 20 6.24 -22.88 2.92
CA GLU A 20 6.30 -22.93 4.39
C GLU A 20 5.77 -24.24 4.98
N LEU A 21 4.77 -24.86 4.32
CA LEU A 21 4.10 -26.07 4.84
C LEU A 21 4.33 -27.32 4.01
N GLY A 22 4.95 -27.20 2.83
CA GLY A 22 5.19 -28.33 1.91
C GLY A 22 3.91 -28.91 1.31
N LEU A 23 2.81 -28.16 1.29
CA LEU A 23 1.51 -28.64 0.80
C LEU A 23 1.30 -28.24 -0.65
N SER A 24 0.87 -29.20 -1.48
CA SER A 24 0.67 -28.96 -2.91
C SER A 24 -0.57 -28.10 -3.22
N ARG A 25 -0.56 -27.43 -4.37
CA ARG A 25 -1.72 -26.67 -4.89
C ARG A 25 -2.98 -27.54 -5.04
N MET A 26 -2.78 -28.82 -5.34
CA MET A 26 -3.90 -29.76 -5.46
C MET A 26 -4.60 -29.95 -4.09
N TYR A 27 -3.84 -29.94 -3.00
CA TYR A 27 -4.41 -30.02 -1.65
C TYR A 27 -5.21 -28.74 -1.33
N ILE A 28 -4.70 -27.56 -1.68
CA ILE A 28 -5.42 -26.27 -1.52
C ILE A 28 -6.73 -26.30 -2.34
N SER A 29 -6.67 -26.75 -3.61
CA SER A 29 -7.85 -26.87 -4.47
C SER A 29 -8.91 -27.81 -3.90
N ARG A 30 -8.48 -28.89 -3.21
CA ARG A 30 -9.41 -29.79 -2.51
C ARG A 30 -10.11 -29.09 -1.35
N LEU A 31 -9.38 -28.36 -0.52
CA LEU A 31 -9.96 -27.61 0.61
C LEU A 31 -10.93 -26.51 0.15
N VAL A 32 -10.68 -25.90 -1.01
CA VAL A 32 -11.63 -24.97 -1.62
C VAL A 32 -12.93 -25.70 -2.03
N LYS A 33 -12.82 -26.89 -2.64
CA LYS A 33 -13.99 -27.71 -3.00
C LYS A 33 -14.79 -28.21 -1.77
N GLU A 34 -14.09 -28.48 -0.67
CA GLU A 34 -14.67 -28.86 0.61
C GLU A 34 -15.29 -27.66 1.37
N GLY A 35 -15.17 -26.44 0.84
CA GLY A 35 -15.71 -25.23 1.46
C GLY A 35 -14.98 -24.77 2.72
N LEU A 36 -13.75 -25.26 2.96
CA LEU A 36 -12.90 -24.86 4.09
C LEU A 36 -12.07 -23.63 3.77
N LEU A 37 -11.71 -23.45 2.51
CA LEU A 37 -11.04 -22.27 1.98
C LEU A 37 -11.87 -21.64 0.88
N GLU A 38 -11.73 -20.35 0.72
CA GLU A 38 -12.27 -19.61 -0.41
C GLU A 38 -11.16 -18.87 -1.16
N ARG A 39 -11.34 -18.75 -2.48
CA ARG A 39 -10.43 -18.03 -3.34
C ARG A 39 -10.83 -16.56 -3.40
N VAL A 40 -10.03 -15.69 -2.80
CA VAL A 40 -10.26 -14.23 -2.75
C VAL A 40 -9.61 -13.47 -3.92
N GLY A 41 -8.73 -14.14 -4.67
CA GLY A 41 -8.07 -13.58 -5.84
C GLY A 41 -7.24 -14.61 -6.59
N TYR A 42 -6.54 -14.19 -7.64
CA TYR A 42 -5.67 -15.11 -8.38
C TYR A 42 -4.49 -15.58 -7.52
N GLY A 43 -4.51 -16.88 -7.16
CA GLY A 43 -3.50 -17.48 -6.27
C GLY A 43 -3.57 -17.02 -4.82
N LEU A 44 -4.64 -16.31 -4.42
CA LEU A 44 -4.92 -15.83 -3.08
C LEU A 44 -6.10 -16.57 -2.47
N TYR A 45 -5.95 -16.95 -1.22
CA TYR A 45 -6.92 -17.76 -0.49
C TYR A 45 -7.13 -17.19 0.92
N SER A 46 -8.31 -17.49 1.49
CA SER A 46 -8.66 -17.23 2.89
C SER A 46 -9.38 -18.43 3.47
N LEU A 47 -9.57 -18.46 4.78
CA LEU A 47 -10.57 -19.36 5.38
C LEU A 47 -11.97 -18.97 4.91
N ALA A 48 -12.83 -19.94 4.64
CA ALA A 48 -14.21 -19.69 4.31
C ALA A 48 -14.92 -18.94 5.45
N GLY A 49 -15.71 -17.93 5.10
CA GLY A 49 -16.41 -17.07 6.05
C GLY A 49 -15.51 -16.03 6.74
N THR A 50 -14.29 -15.78 6.22
CA THR A 50 -13.46 -14.69 6.73
C THR A 50 -14.11 -13.35 6.43
N GLU A 51 -14.44 -12.58 7.48
CA GLU A 51 -14.89 -11.20 7.32
C GLU A 51 -13.71 -10.30 6.94
N PHE A 52 -13.87 -9.58 5.84
CA PHE A 52 -12.92 -8.61 5.37
C PHE A 52 -13.35 -7.20 5.78
N ASN A 53 -12.39 -6.38 6.14
CA ASN A 53 -12.56 -4.98 6.50
C ASN A 53 -12.28 -4.06 5.30
N GLU A 54 -12.29 -2.74 5.54
CA GLU A 54 -12.00 -1.69 4.54
C GLU A 54 -10.63 -1.87 3.85
N ASN A 55 -9.70 -2.60 4.46
CA ASN A 55 -8.36 -2.83 3.93
C ASN A 55 -8.25 -4.04 2.99
N GLN A 56 -9.35 -4.77 2.72
CA GLN A 56 -9.31 -5.97 1.88
C GLN A 56 -8.60 -5.74 0.55
N SER A 57 -8.97 -4.69 -0.18
CA SER A 57 -8.36 -4.37 -1.48
C SER A 57 -6.85 -4.12 -1.37
N ILE A 58 -6.41 -3.46 -0.29
CA ILE A 58 -4.99 -3.23 0.00
C ILE A 58 -4.26 -4.54 0.26
N LEU A 59 -4.86 -5.43 1.07
CA LEU A 59 -4.29 -6.74 1.39
C LEU A 59 -4.18 -7.64 0.15
N GLU A 60 -5.20 -7.65 -0.70
CA GLU A 60 -5.18 -8.39 -1.97
C GLU A 60 -4.05 -7.88 -2.89
N VAL A 61 -3.90 -6.56 -3.00
CA VAL A 61 -2.83 -5.93 -3.80
C VAL A 61 -1.46 -6.26 -3.24
N ALA A 62 -1.25 -6.07 -1.95
CA ALA A 62 0.03 -6.35 -1.28
C ALA A 62 0.41 -7.83 -1.38
N ALA A 63 -0.57 -8.73 -1.18
CA ALA A 63 -0.35 -10.16 -1.33
C ALA A 63 -0.03 -10.56 -2.78
N LYS A 64 -0.67 -9.97 -3.79
CA LYS A 64 -0.42 -10.28 -5.20
C LYS A 64 0.87 -9.62 -5.73
N PHE A 65 1.16 -8.40 -5.31
CA PHE A 65 2.29 -7.59 -5.78
C PHE A 65 3.20 -7.13 -4.62
N PRO A 66 3.99 -8.02 -4.01
CA PRO A 66 4.78 -7.72 -2.79
C PRO A 66 5.89 -6.69 -2.99
N LYS A 67 6.20 -6.37 -4.25
CA LYS A 67 7.13 -5.28 -4.61
C LYS A 67 6.44 -3.94 -4.82
N SER A 68 5.10 -3.90 -4.90
CA SER A 68 4.39 -2.61 -4.99
C SER A 68 4.36 -1.92 -3.63
N VAL A 69 4.32 -0.59 -3.66
CA VAL A 69 4.26 0.25 -2.47
C VAL A 69 3.02 1.13 -2.56
N LEU A 70 2.18 1.14 -1.53
CA LEU A 70 1.05 2.07 -1.46
C LEU A 70 1.57 3.51 -1.51
N CYS A 71 0.96 4.34 -2.36
CA CYS A 71 1.43 5.70 -2.58
C CYS A 71 0.27 6.70 -2.68
N LEU A 72 0.61 7.98 -2.64
CA LEU A 72 -0.31 9.10 -2.88
C LEU A 72 -1.61 8.96 -2.07
N LEU A 73 -2.80 9.03 -2.70
CA LEU A 73 -4.09 9.03 -1.98
C LEU A 73 -4.28 7.78 -1.13
N THR A 74 -3.88 6.59 -1.59
CA THR A 74 -3.99 5.37 -0.78
C THR A 74 -3.06 5.41 0.43
N ALA A 75 -1.85 5.93 0.29
CA ALA A 75 -0.93 6.10 1.41
C ALA A 75 -1.39 7.21 2.37
N LEU A 76 -1.92 8.32 1.86
CA LEU A 76 -2.53 9.36 2.70
C LEU A 76 -3.68 8.79 3.54
N ARG A 77 -4.58 8.03 2.91
CA ARG A 77 -5.69 7.37 3.61
C ARG A 77 -5.18 6.36 4.64
N PHE A 78 -4.16 5.58 4.29
CA PHE A 78 -3.53 4.61 5.21
C PHE A 78 -2.97 5.28 6.47
N HIS A 79 -2.44 6.48 6.32
CA HIS A 79 -1.87 7.28 7.42
C HIS A 79 -2.87 8.24 8.07
N ASP A 80 -4.16 8.21 7.71
CA ASP A 80 -5.18 9.17 8.18
C ASP A 80 -4.74 10.63 7.96
N LEU A 81 -4.25 10.94 6.75
CA LEU A 81 -3.81 12.27 6.33
C LEU A 81 -4.71 12.87 5.24
N THR A 82 -5.87 12.30 5.02
CA THR A 82 -6.89 12.80 4.09
C THR A 82 -8.24 12.21 4.43
N THR A 83 -9.28 12.95 4.14
CA THR A 83 -10.67 12.49 4.16
C THR A 83 -11.09 11.83 2.84
N GLN A 84 -10.26 11.91 1.80
CA GLN A 84 -10.51 11.29 0.50
C GLN A 84 -10.52 9.76 0.62
N ASN A 85 -11.51 9.13 -0.01
CA ASN A 85 -11.61 7.66 -0.08
C ASN A 85 -11.54 7.23 -1.56
N PRO A 86 -10.35 6.98 -2.10
CA PRO A 86 -10.21 6.61 -3.50
C PRO A 86 -10.83 5.24 -3.76
N PHE A 87 -11.59 5.12 -4.86
CA PHE A 87 -12.17 3.84 -5.32
C PHE A 87 -11.14 2.91 -6.01
N GLU A 88 -9.90 3.38 -6.18
CA GLU A 88 -8.77 2.66 -6.75
C GLU A 88 -7.67 2.53 -5.70
N VAL A 89 -6.92 1.44 -5.73
CA VAL A 89 -5.70 1.33 -4.92
C VAL A 89 -4.52 1.91 -5.71
N TRP A 90 -3.93 2.97 -5.17
CA TRP A 90 -2.82 3.68 -5.78
C TRP A 90 -1.50 3.09 -5.31
N ILE A 91 -0.72 2.57 -6.25
CA ILE A 91 0.55 1.90 -5.99
C ILE A 91 1.68 2.49 -6.81
N ALA A 92 2.86 2.51 -6.22
CA ALA A 92 4.11 2.77 -6.92
C ALA A 92 4.80 1.45 -7.24
N ILE A 93 5.42 1.41 -8.42
CA ILE A 93 6.35 0.37 -8.86
C ILE A 93 7.66 1.03 -9.26
N GLU A 94 8.74 0.29 -9.22
CA GLU A 94 10.01 0.74 -9.79
C GLU A 94 9.89 0.86 -11.31
N ARG A 95 10.53 1.88 -11.89
CA ARG A 95 10.58 2.08 -13.34
C ARG A 95 11.10 0.82 -14.05
N ASP A 96 10.60 0.59 -15.25
CA ASP A 96 10.94 -0.56 -16.10
C ASP A 96 10.51 -1.92 -15.52
N THR A 97 9.69 -1.92 -14.49
CA THR A 97 9.03 -3.12 -13.96
C THR A 97 7.74 -3.41 -14.74
N TRP A 98 7.39 -4.68 -14.84
CA TRP A 98 6.14 -5.10 -15.46
C TRP A 98 4.92 -4.46 -14.78
N MET A 99 3.98 -3.93 -15.60
CA MET A 99 2.80 -3.22 -15.12
C MET A 99 1.82 -4.18 -14.43
N PRO A 100 1.52 -3.99 -13.14
CA PRO A 100 0.55 -4.82 -12.42
C PRO A 100 -0.85 -4.72 -13.01
N LYS A 101 -1.55 -5.86 -13.14
CA LYS A 101 -2.95 -5.94 -13.54
C LYS A 101 -3.72 -6.81 -12.58
N MET A 102 -4.92 -6.39 -12.23
CA MET A 102 -5.82 -7.10 -11.32
C MET A 102 -7.27 -6.87 -11.74
N ASP A 103 -8.07 -7.94 -11.76
CA ASP A 103 -9.46 -7.86 -12.19
C ASP A 103 -10.41 -7.59 -11.02
N THR A 104 -10.00 -7.99 -9.80
CA THR A 104 -10.80 -7.86 -8.57
C THR A 104 -10.69 -6.48 -7.93
N VAL A 105 -9.58 -5.77 -8.13
CA VAL A 105 -9.31 -4.45 -7.56
C VAL A 105 -8.82 -3.51 -8.66
N ARG A 106 -9.40 -2.32 -8.74
CA ARG A 106 -8.92 -1.28 -9.63
C ARG A 106 -7.60 -0.71 -9.10
N LEU A 107 -6.58 -0.70 -9.96
CA LEU A 107 -5.26 -0.18 -9.64
C LEU A 107 -4.99 1.12 -10.38
N ARG A 108 -4.39 2.07 -9.69
CA ARG A 108 -3.73 3.23 -10.30
C ARG A 108 -2.23 3.12 -10.05
N VAL A 109 -1.47 2.91 -11.10
CA VAL A 109 -0.05 2.57 -11.01
C VAL A 109 0.81 3.77 -11.37
N PHE A 110 1.79 4.06 -10.52
CA PHE A 110 2.79 5.12 -10.70
C PHE A 110 4.18 4.50 -10.82
N SER A 111 4.91 4.87 -11.86
CA SER A 111 6.29 4.40 -12.07
C SER A 111 7.28 5.41 -11.50
N PHE A 112 8.11 4.98 -10.54
CA PHE A 112 9.11 5.81 -9.89
C PHE A 112 10.52 5.36 -10.30
N SER A 113 11.45 6.33 -10.41
CA SER A 113 12.86 6.01 -10.59
C SER A 113 13.41 5.28 -9.35
N PRO A 114 14.44 4.41 -9.47
CA PRO A 114 14.94 3.61 -8.36
C PRO A 114 15.17 4.42 -7.08
N LYS A 115 15.88 5.55 -7.16
CA LYS A 115 16.15 6.43 -6.02
C LYS A 115 14.89 6.94 -5.33
N VAL A 116 13.84 7.24 -6.08
CA VAL A 116 12.57 7.74 -5.54
C VAL A 116 11.72 6.60 -5.01
N TYR A 117 11.78 5.43 -5.68
CA TYR A 117 11.04 4.25 -5.30
C TYR A 117 11.51 3.69 -3.95
N ASP A 118 12.83 3.55 -3.74
CA ASP A 118 13.40 2.97 -2.52
C ASP A 118 13.28 3.87 -1.29
N ALA A 119 13.08 5.18 -1.50
CA ALA A 119 13.09 6.15 -0.42
C ALA A 119 11.79 6.13 0.39
N GLY A 120 11.89 5.94 1.71
CA GLY A 120 10.79 6.10 2.66
C GLY A 120 9.75 4.99 2.64
N ILE A 121 10.13 3.76 2.30
CA ILE A 121 9.25 2.59 2.37
C ILE A 121 9.17 2.10 3.82
N GLU A 122 7.95 1.96 4.33
CA GLU A 122 7.62 1.28 5.57
C GLU A 122 6.91 -0.04 5.26
N THR A 123 7.08 -1.04 6.14
CA THR A 123 6.38 -2.31 6.01
C THR A 123 5.53 -2.55 7.25
N HIS A 124 4.23 -2.68 7.05
CA HIS A 124 3.25 -2.98 8.09
C HIS A 124 2.70 -4.39 7.91
N ILE A 125 2.57 -5.14 9.00
CA ILE A 125 1.93 -6.46 8.95
C ILE A 125 0.46 -6.27 9.33
N ILE A 126 -0.43 -6.50 8.39
CA ILE A 126 -1.87 -6.39 8.56
C ILE A 126 -2.48 -7.75 8.23
N ASP A 127 -3.17 -8.35 9.19
CA ASP A 127 -3.79 -9.67 9.05
C ASP A 127 -2.81 -10.74 8.50
N GLY A 128 -1.52 -10.63 8.87
CA GLY A 128 -0.44 -11.53 8.44
C GLY A 128 0.15 -11.23 7.06
N VAL A 129 -0.34 -10.20 6.37
CA VAL A 129 0.17 -9.75 5.07
C VAL A 129 1.12 -8.57 5.25
N GLY A 130 2.32 -8.65 4.67
CA GLY A 130 3.26 -7.52 4.63
C GLY A 130 2.80 -6.47 3.60
N VAL A 131 2.33 -5.33 4.10
CA VAL A 131 1.91 -4.18 3.29
C VAL A 131 3.02 -3.15 3.28
N LYS A 132 3.55 -2.83 2.11
CA LYS A 132 4.50 -1.73 1.93
C LYS A 132 3.74 -0.45 1.64
N VAL A 133 4.10 0.62 2.34
CA VAL A 133 3.54 1.96 2.18
C VAL A 133 4.64 3.00 2.31
N TYR A 134 4.57 4.10 1.59
CA TYR A 134 5.50 5.20 1.83
C TYR A 134 5.19 5.89 3.15
N SER A 135 6.25 6.31 3.86
CA SER A 135 6.15 7.08 5.11
C SER A 135 5.30 8.36 4.92
N PRO A 136 4.71 8.90 5.98
CA PRO A 136 3.90 10.12 5.90
C PRO A 136 4.62 11.28 5.19
N ALA A 137 5.85 11.59 5.58
CA ALA A 137 6.62 12.68 4.99
C ALA A 137 6.95 12.45 3.50
N LYS A 138 7.28 11.20 3.13
CA LYS A 138 7.52 10.83 1.73
C LYS A 138 6.24 10.94 0.92
N THR A 139 5.12 10.45 1.44
CA THR A 139 3.81 10.51 0.79
C THR A 139 3.38 11.95 0.53
N ILE A 140 3.55 12.86 1.51
CA ILE A 140 3.27 14.29 1.36
C ILE A 140 4.11 14.88 0.22
N ALA A 141 5.42 14.65 0.21
CA ALA A 141 6.30 15.15 -0.86
C ALA A 141 5.91 14.61 -2.25
N ASP A 142 5.51 13.33 -2.34
CA ASP A 142 5.01 12.74 -3.58
C ASP A 142 3.71 13.39 -4.03
N CYS A 143 2.80 13.71 -3.11
CA CYS A 143 1.55 14.42 -3.44
C CYS A 143 1.82 15.81 -4.02
N PHE A 144 2.76 16.58 -3.49
CA PHE A 144 3.16 17.85 -4.08
C PHE A 144 3.78 17.69 -5.48
N TYR A 145 4.51 16.61 -5.74
CA TYR A 145 4.99 16.31 -7.09
C TYR A 145 3.83 16.00 -8.04
N TYR A 146 2.83 15.29 -7.58
CA TYR A 146 1.63 14.93 -8.33
C TYR A 146 0.42 15.82 -8.03
N GLN A 147 0.63 17.08 -7.61
CA GLN A 147 -0.44 18.00 -7.18
C GLN A 147 -1.55 18.22 -8.22
N ARG A 148 -1.22 18.09 -9.53
CA ARG A 148 -2.22 18.16 -10.59
C ARG A 148 -3.15 16.94 -10.64
N THR A 149 -2.70 15.82 -10.09
CA THR A 149 -3.44 14.56 -10.08
C THR A 149 -4.16 14.35 -8.75
N VAL A 150 -3.52 14.73 -7.66
CA VAL A 150 -4.03 14.57 -6.28
C VAL A 150 -4.96 15.73 -5.89
N GLY A 151 -4.67 16.94 -6.35
CA GLY A 151 -5.28 18.19 -5.88
C GLY A 151 -4.33 18.92 -4.92
N LEU A 152 -4.11 20.22 -5.13
CA LEU A 152 -3.24 21.01 -4.28
C LEU A 152 -3.82 21.19 -2.86
N ASP A 153 -5.12 21.31 -2.76
CA ASP A 153 -5.90 21.37 -1.51
C ASP A 153 -5.64 20.14 -0.63
N VAL A 154 -5.69 18.94 -1.23
CA VAL A 154 -5.38 17.68 -0.54
C VAL A 154 -3.90 17.62 -0.11
N CYS A 155 -2.98 18.13 -0.94
CA CYS A 155 -1.57 18.20 -0.57
C CYS A 155 -1.32 19.11 0.65
N ILE A 156 -2.01 20.25 0.71
CA ILE A 156 -1.91 21.21 1.82
C ILE A 156 -2.56 20.64 3.09
N GLU A 157 -3.73 20.01 2.97
CA GLU A 157 -4.40 19.30 4.07
C GLU A 157 -3.45 18.24 4.65
N ALA A 158 -2.94 17.34 3.82
CA ALA A 158 -2.03 16.28 4.24
C ALA A 158 -0.75 16.82 4.92
N LEU A 159 -0.21 17.93 4.43
CA LEU A 159 0.97 18.57 5.03
C LEU A 159 0.64 19.11 6.43
N ARG A 160 -0.48 19.82 6.60
CA ARG A 160 -0.93 20.35 7.89
C ARG A 160 -1.21 19.25 8.89
N ASP A 161 -1.94 18.22 8.47
CA ASP A 161 -2.31 17.09 9.33
C ASP A 161 -1.09 16.25 9.70
N GLY A 162 -0.18 16.01 8.75
CA GLY A 162 1.06 15.30 9.01
C GLY A 162 1.95 16.01 10.03
N TRP A 163 2.03 17.33 9.95
CA TRP A 163 2.77 18.15 10.91
C TRP A 163 2.06 18.22 12.27
N SER A 164 0.79 18.59 12.30
CA SER A 164 0.04 18.78 13.56
C SER A 164 -0.13 17.50 14.38
N SER A 165 -0.30 16.34 13.69
CA SER A 165 -0.36 15.02 14.31
C SER A 165 1.01 14.41 14.62
N ARG A 166 2.11 15.11 14.31
CA ARG A 166 3.50 14.64 14.48
C ARG A 166 3.83 13.35 13.72
N LYS A 167 3.10 13.07 12.65
CA LYS A 167 3.38 11.93 11.75
C LYS A 167 4.54 12.22 10.78
N ALA A 168 4.89 13.49 10.60
CA ALA A 168 6.02 13.93 9.80
C ALA A 168 6.77 15.06 10.51
N THR A 169 8.09 14.98 10.55
CA THR A 169 8.96 16.04 11.06
C THR A 169 9.38 17.01 9.94
N MET A 170 9.79 18.22 10.31
CA MET A 170 10.26 19.21 9.35
C MET A 170 11.48 18.71 8.56
N ASP A 171 12.41 18.03 9.24
CA ASP A 171 13.62 17.47 8.59
C ASP A 171 13.27 16.40 7.57
N GLU A 172 12.32 15.51 7.90
CA GLU A 172 11.83 14.48 6.94
C GLU A 172 11.13 15.12 5.75
N LEU A 173 10.28 16.12 5.98
CA LEU A 173 9.57 16.84 4.90
C LEU A 173 10.59 17.50 3.95
N PHE A 174 11.61 18.18 4.47
CA PHE A 174 12.68 18.76 3.65
C PHE A 174 13.51 17.69 2.94
N HIS A 175 13.82 16.58 3.61
CA HIS A 175 14.55 15.47 3.03
C HIS A 175 13.84 14.89 1.79
N PHE A 176 12.57 14.55 1.92
CA PHE A 176 11.81 13.98 0.82
C PHE A 176 11.43 15.02 -0.25
N ALA A 177 11.20 16.27 0.14
CA ALA A 177 11.05 17.37 -0.83
C ALA A 177 12.26 17.52 -1.74
N LYS A 178 13.49 17.31 -1.20
CA LYS A 178 14.73 17.31 -1.97
C LYS A 178 14.82 16.11 -2.91
N ILE A 179 14.48 14.88 -2.41
CA ILE A 179 14.48 13.66 -3.23
C ILE A 179 13.52 13.79 -4.41
N ARG A 180 12.35 14.38 -4.19
CA ARG A 180 11.29 14.57 -5.21
C ARG A 180 11.49 15.84 -6.05
N ASN A 181 12.47 16.67 -5.70
CA ASN A 181 12.71 17.97 -6.36
C ASN A 181 11.47 18.91 -6.30
N VAL A 182 10.77 18.93 -5.17
CA VAL A 182 9.58 19.75 -4.94
C VAL A 182 9.77 20.77 -3.80
N LYS A 183 11.00 20.98 -3.35
CA LYS A 183 11.30 21.91 -2.26
C LYS A 183 10.74 23.32 -2.53
N GLY A 184 10.94 23.85 -3.73
CA GLY A 184 10.42 25.17 -4.12
C GLY A 184 8.90 25.24 -4.08
N THR A 185 8.22 24.17 -4.46
CA THR A 185 6.75 24.07 -4.45
C THR A 185 6.19 23.95 -3.04
N MET A 186 6.88 23.22 -2.14
CA MET A 186 6.43 23.00 -0.76
C MET A 186 6.77 24.17 0.18
N LEU A 187 7.87 24.90 -0.10
CA LEU A 187 8.41 25.92 0.81
C LEU A 187 7.38 26.99 1.27
N PRO A 188 6.53 27.55 0.39
CA PRO A 188 5.53 28.51 0.81
C PRO A 188 4.57 27.96 1.88
N TYR A 189 4.22 26.69 1.78
CA TYR A 189 3.30 26.02 2.71
C TYR A 189 4.00 25.57 3.99
N LEU A 190 5.26 25.12 3.90
CA LEU A 190 6.08 24.78 5.07
C LEU A 190 6.28 25.99 5.98
N ASN A 191 6.48 27.19 5.43
CA ASN A 191 6.63 28.42 6.18
C ASN A 191 5.37 28.84 6.93
N THR A 192 4.21 28.30 6.59
CA THR A 192 2.93 28.57 7.30
C THR A 192 2.70 27.64 8.49
N LEU A 193 3.54 26.64 8.68
CA LEU A 193 3.43 25.66 9.78
C LEU A 193 4.23 26.06 11.03
N SER A 194 5.10 27.05 10.92
CA SER A 194 5.97 27.56 11.99
C SER A 194 5.29 28.63 12.85
#